data_f3bb1e78f63f184a2d177f8ba3dc3cd1
#
_entry.id   f3bb1e78f63f184a2d177f8ba3dc3cd1
#
_cell.length_a   1.000
_cell.length_b   1.000
_cell.length_c   1.000
_cell.angle_alpha   90.00
_cell.angle_beta   90.00
_cell.angle_gamma   90.00
#
_symmetry.space_group_name_H-M   'P 1'
#
loop_
_entity.id
_entity.type
_entity.pdbx_description
1 polymer ?
#
loop_
_entity_poly.entity_id
_entity_poly.type
_entity_poly.pdbx_seq_one_letter_code
_entity_poly.pdbx_strand_id
1 'polypeptide(L)'
;MTGVQTCALPICADIVSCATSARAPLIRGEWLKPGQHIDLVGSFTPEMRESDDGVVDRARLYVDTYEALREAGDLTQPLASGTITEAAIAGDLAELCQGRRAGRSFYNQITLFKSVGTALEDLAAAEYIFDRTRR
;
A
#
# COMPACT_ATOMS: atom_id res chain seq x y z
N MET A 1 -2.45 0.03 -32.32
CA MET A 1 -3.42 -0.52 -31.36
C MET A 1 -2.70 -1.53 -30.49
N THR A 2 -2.19 -1.11 -29.38
CA THR A 2 -1.60 -2.00 -28.38
C THR A 2 -2.60 -2.12 -27.26
N GLY A 3 -3.41 -3.18 -27.31
CA GLY A 3 -4.26 -3.56 -26.20
C GLY A 3 -3.39 -4.01 -25.06
N VAL A 4 -3.27 -3.17 -24.05
CA VAL A 4 -2.69 -3.57 -22.77
C VAL A 4 -3.66 -4.56 -22.14
N GLN A 5 -3.36 -5.84 -22.25
CA GLN A 5 -4.03 -6.87 -21.49
C GLN A 5 -3.53 -6.80 -20.03
N THR A 6 -4.08 -5.86 -19.27
CA THR A 6 -3.72 -5.64 -17.87
C THR A 6 -4.49 -6.54 -16.90
N CYS A 7 -5.37 -7.41 -17.37
CA CYS A 7 -6.35 -8.06 -16.51
C CYS A 7 -5.99 -9.40 -15.90
N ALA A 8 -4.96 -10.09 -16.36
CA ALA A 8 -4.80 -11.50 -15.95
C ALA A 8 -3.78 -11.73 -14.83
N LEU A 9 -2.77 -10.89 -14.67
CA LEU A 9 -1.64 -11.15 -13.78
C LEU A 9 -1.91 -10.85 -12.29
N PRO A 10 -2.59 -9.76 -11.89
CA PRO A 10 -2.83 -9.50 -10.45
C PRO A 10 -3.80 -10.49 -9.82
N ILE A 11 -4.73 -11.07 -10.60
CA ILE A 11 -5.79 -11.96 -10.10
C ILE A 11 -5.25 -13.28 -9.54
N CYS A 12 -4.07 -13.74 -9.99
CA CYS A 12 -3.49 -15.02 -9.59
C CYS A 12 -2.33 -14.91 -8.60
N ALA A 13 -1.80 -13.71 -8.37
CA ALA A 13 -0.68 -13.49 -7.45
C ALA A 13 -1.16 -13.44 -6.00
N ASP A 14 -0.35 -13.96 -5.08
CA ASP A 14 -0.58 -13.81 -3.64
C ASP A 14 -0.20 -12.42 -3.14
N ILE A 15 0.78 -11.80 -3.81
CA ILE A 15 1.25 -10.45 -3.52
C ILE A 15 1.24 -9.64 -4.82
N VAL A 16 0.66 -8.45 -4.77
CA VAL A 16 0.64 -7.48 -5.86
C VAL A 16 1.32 -6.21 -5.37
N SER A 17 2.42 -5.83 -6.01
CA SER A 17 3.14 -4.59 -5.71
C SER A 17 3.03 -3.61 -6.88
N CYS A 18 2.67 -2.36 -6.58
CA CYS A 18 2.60 -1.26 -7.53
C CYS A 18 3.51 -0.12 -7.10
N ALA A 19 4.34 0.35 -8.03
CA ALA A 19 5.25 1.48 -7.86
C ALA A 19 5.19 2.34 -9.13
N THR A 20 4.02 2.94 -9.39
CA THR A 20 3.73 3.68 -10.61
C THR A 20 3.39 5.14 -10.33
N SER A 21 3.36 5.96 -11.36
CA SER A 21 2.85 7.34 -11.29
C SER A 21 1.41 7.44 -11.83
N ALA A 22 0.62 6.38 -11.70
CA ALA A 22 -0.74 6.33 -12.21
C ALA A 22 -1.64 7.36 -11.52
N ARG A 23 -2.54 7.95 -12.30
CA ARG A 23 -3.58 8.86 -11.81
C ARG A 23 -4.99 8.24 -11.89
N ALA A 24 -5.06 7.04 -12.41
CA ALA A 24 -6.29 6.24 -12.47
C ALA A 24 -5.99 4.86 -11.92
N PRO A 25 -6.93 4.25 -11.19
CA PRO A 25 -6.74 2.95 -10.55
C PRO A 25 -6.29 1.87 -11.53
N LEU A 26 -5.22 1.17 -11.18
CA LEU A 26 -4.69 0.01 -11.91
C LEU A 26 -5.21 -1.30 -11.30
N ILE A 27 -5.45 -1.31 -9.97
CA ILE A 27 -5.99 -2.45 -9.24
C ILE A 27 -7.42 -2.14 -8.83
N ARG A 28 -8.31 -3.12 -9.04
CA ARG A 28 -9.72 -3.02 -8.65
C ARG A 28 -10.05 -3.99 -7.54
N GLY A 29 -10.85 -3.54 -6.59
CA GLY A 29 -11.28 -4.35 -5.46
C GLY A 29 -12.01 -5.62 -5.90
N GLU A 30 -12.79 -5.58 -6.99
CA GLU A 30 -13.51 -6.73 -7.54
C GLU A 30 -12.59 -7.89 -7.98
N TRP A 31 -11.31 -7.61 -8.25
CA TRP A 31 -10.32 -8.62 -8.67
C TRP A 31 -9.65 -9.32 -7.49
N LEU A 32 -9.75 -8.76 -6.29
CA LEU A 32 -9.03 -9.28 -5.13
C LEU A 32 -9.65 -10.59 -4.62
N LYS A 33 -8.77 -11.53 -4.32
CA LYS A 33 -9.09 -12.80 -3.67
C LYS A 33 -8.75 -12.76 -2.19
N PRO A 34 -9.45 -13.55 -1.38
CA PRO A 34 -9.10 -13.73 0.03
C PRO A 34 -7.63 -14.13 0.19
N GLY A 35 -6.95 -13.51 1.16
CA GLY A 35 -5.56 -13.82 1.50
C GLY A 35 -4.50 -13.03 0.73
N GLN A 36 -4.87 -12.26 -0.30
CA GLN A 36 -3.92 -11.46 -1.06
C GLN A 36 -3.31 -10.32 -0.22
N HIS A 37 -2.10 -9.94 -0.58
CA HIS A 37 -1.42 -8.74 -0.06
C HIS A 37 -1.20 -7.74 -1.20
N ILE A 38 -1.55 -6.50 -0.94
CA ILE A 38 -1.39 -5.39 -1.88
C ILE A 38 -0.37 -4.41 -1.30
N ASP A 39 0.66 -4.11 -2.07
CA ASP A 39 1.71 -3.16 -1.72
C ASP A 39 1.67 -2.00 -2.72
N LEU A 40 1.41 -0.78 -2.23
CA LEU A 40 1.25 0.42 -3.05
C LEU A 40 2.30 1.46 -2.66
N VAL A 41 3.22 1.74 -3.58
CA VAL A 41 4.35 2.67 -3.37
C VAL A 41 4.24 3.92 -4.24
N GLY A 42 3.61 3.82 -5.41
CA GLY A 42 3.73 4.84 -6.45
C GLY A 42 2.92 6.12 -6.24
N SER A 43 1.80 6.04 -5.53
CA SER A 43 0.94 7.21 -5.26
C SER A 43 1.50 7.99 -4.07
N PHE A 44 2.12 9.15 -4.33
CA PHE A 44 2.71 10.05 -3.32
C PHE A 44 2.19 11.49 -3.43
N THR A 45 1.17 11.72 -4.25
CA THR A 45 0.40 12.98 -4.29
C THR A 45 -1.10 12.68 -4.28
N PRO A 46 -1.96 13.63 -3.86
CA PRO A 46 -3.40 13.42 -3.80
C PRO A 46 -4.07 13.06 -5.14
N GLU A 47 -3.46 13.45 -6.26
CA GLU A 47 -3.98 13.18 -7.61
C GLU A 47 -3.55 11.80 -8.16
N MET A 48 -2.54 11.18 -7.56
CA MET A 48 -2.05 9.88 -7.97
C MET A 48 -2.86 8.78 -7.30
N ARG A 49 -3.16 7.71 -8.05
CA ARG A 49 -3.94 6.62 -7.54
C ARG A 49 -3.63 5.31 -8.26
N GLU A 50 -3.25 4.28 -7.53
CA GLU A 50 -2.95 2.95 -8.04
C GLU A 50 -4.09 1.95 -7.81
N SER A 51 -4.95 2.18 -6.80
CA SER A 51 -6.06 1.30 -6.45
C SER A 51 -7.40 2.03 -6.43
N ASP A 52 -8.51 1.32 -6.64
CA ASP A 52 -9.85 1.87 -6.47
C ASP A 52 -10.34 1.78 -5.00
N ASP A 53 -11.50 2.39 -4.72
CA ASP A 53 -12.09 2.40 -3.39
C ASP A 53 -12.39 0.98 -2.88
N GLY A 54 -12.73 0.05 -3.79
CA GLY A 54 -13.01 -1.32 -3.43
C GLY A 54 -11.80 -2.08 -2.89
N VAL A 55 -10.57 -1.67 -3.21
CA VAL A 55 -9.35 -2.26 -2.64
C VAL A 55 -9.21 -1.85 -1.18
N VAL A 56 -9.32 -0.55 -0.89
CA VAL A 56 -9.15 -0.03 0.48
C VAL A 56 -10.29 -0.41 1.41
N ASP A 57 -11.50 -0.52 0.90
CA ASP A 57 -12.68 -0.97 1.66
C ASP A 57 -12.58 -2.43 2.10
N ARG A 58 -11.98 -3.28 1.26
CA ARG A 58 -11.88 -4.73 1.51
C ARG A 58 -10.65 -5.16 2.28
N ALA A 59 -9.62 -4.33 2.32
CA ALA A 59 -8.33 -4.67 2.88
C ALA A 59 -8.17 -4.17 4.32
N ARG A 60 -7.38 -4.88 5.11
CA ARG A 60 -6.82 -4.36 6.36
C ARG A 60 -5.65 -3.45 5.99
N LEU A 61 -5.76 -2.17 6.34
CA LEU A 61 -4.89 -1.12 5.87
C LEU A 61 -3.73 -0.87 6.83
N TYR A 62 -2.53 -0.78 6.28
CA TYR A 62 -1.31 -0.37 6.98
C TYR A 62 -0.60 0.71 6.18
N VAL A 63 0.17 1.53 6.85
CA VAL A 63 0.95 2.60 6.24
C VAL A 63 2.42 2.55 6.72
N ASP A 64 3.34 3.13 5.97
CA ASP A 64 4.70 3.38 6.44
C ASP A 64 4.68 4.43 7.56
N THR A 65 3.98 5.54 7.31
CA THR A 65 3.71 6.61 8.28
C THR A 65 2.29 7.14 8.10
N TYR A 66 1.74 7.77 9.13
CA TYR A 66 0.42 8.41 9.05
C TYR A 66 0.38 9.64 8.11
N GLU A 67 1.54 10.14 7.65
CA GLU A 67 1.59 11.18 6.60
C GLU A 67 1.02 10.69 5.27
N ALA A 68 1.07 9.38 4.99
CA ALA A 68 0.44 8.78 3.82
C ALA A 68 -1.06 9.12 3.68
N LEU A 69 -1.77 9.35 4.81
CA LEU A 69 -3.18 9.76 4.81
C LEU A 69 -3.42 11.17 4.25
N ARG A 70 -2.36 11.98 4.15
CA ARG A 70 -2.42 13.35 3.64
C ARG A 70 -1.82 13.50 2.25
N GLU A 71 -0.93 12.59 1.88
CA GLU A 71 -0.13 12.69 0.66
C GLU A 71 -0.63 11.75 -0.44
N ALA A 72 -0.95 10.50 -0.09
CA ALA A 72 -1.27 9.48 -1.08
C ALA A 72 -2.73 9.51 -1.53
N GLY A 73 -2.97 9.70 -2.82
CA GLY A 73 -4.33 9.68 -3.39
C GLY A 73 -5.06 8.35 -3.19
N ASP A 74 -4.33 7.25 -3.03
CA ASP A 74 -4.91 5.94 -2.65
C ASP A 74 -5.62 5.96 -1.29
N LEU A 75 -5.28 6.90 -0.41
CA LEU A 75 -5.91 7.07 0.91
C LEU A 75 -6.69 8.38 1.01
N THR A 76 -6.14 9.50 0.51
CA THR A 76 -6.80 10.81 0.62
C THR A 76 -8.16 10.86 -0.09
N GLN A 77 -8.26 10.22 -1.26
CA GLN A 77 -9.50 10.21 -2.03
C GLN A 77 -10.59 9.35 -1.35
N PRO A 78 -10.33 8.09 -0.90
CA PRO A 78 -11.30 7.32 -0.14
C PRO A 78 -11.69 7.94 1.21
N LEU A 79 -10.77 8.66 1.87
CA LEU A 79 -11.07 9.44 3.08
C LEU A 79 -12.04 10.60 2.75
N ALA A 80 -11.77 11.34 1.69
CA ALA A 80 -12.61 12.46 1.26
C ALA A 80 -14.01 12.03 0.78
N SER A 81 -14.11 10.85 0.14
CA SER A 81 -15.40 10.28 -0.28
C SER A 81 -16.17 9.63 0.87
N GLY A 82 -15.53 9.39 2.02
CA GLY A 82 -16.12 8.68 3.14
C GLY A 82 -16.17 7.16 2.98
N THR A 83 -15.48 6.60 1.98
CA THR A 83 -15.34 5.16 1.80
C THR A 83 -14.65 4.52 2.99
N ILE A 84 -13.61 5.19 3.51
CA ILE A 84 -12.91 4.80 4.74
C ILE A 84 -12.82 5.99 5.70
N THR A 85 -12.47 5.71 6.95
CA THR A 85 -12.10 6.72 7.95
C THR A 85 -10.67 6.47 8.41
N GLU A 86 -10.05 7.44 9.07
CA GLU A 86 -8.69 7.25 9.64
C GLU A 86 -8.61 6.05 10.59
N ALA A 87 -9.71 5.71 11.27
CA ALA A 87 -9.80 4.54 12.14
C ALA A 87 -9.69 3.19 11.40
N ALA A 88 -9.82 3.18 10.06
CA ALA A 88 -9.62 1.98 9.25
C ALA A 88 -8.13 1.58 9.16
N ILE A 89 -7.21 2.52 9.45
CA ILE A 89 -5.77 2.23 9.46
C ILE A 89 -5.44 1.39 10.69
N ALA A 90 -4.97 0.18 10.44
CA ALA A 90 -4.68 -0.81 11.47
C ALA A 90 -3.37 -0.53 12.22
N GLY A 91 -2.47 0.23 11.61
CA GLY A 91 -1.21 0.65 12.20
C GLY A 91 -0.20 1.12 11.16
N ASP A 92 0.89 1.70 11.65
CA ASP A 92 2.04 2.08 10.85
C ASP A 92 3.18 1.04 10.92
N LEU A 93 4.20 1.23 10.09
CA LEU A 93 5.36 0.33 10.01
C LEU A 93 6.11 0.23 11.36
N ALA A 94 6.27 1.34 12.06
CA ALA A 94 6.95 1.35 13.36
C ALA A 94 6.16 0.56 14.41
N GLU A 95 4.85 0.68 14.45
CA GLU A 95 3.98 -0.08 15.35
C GLU A 95 4.02 -1.59 15.04
N LEU A 96 4.05 -1.95 13.75
CA LEU A 96 4.20 -3.34 13.32
C LEU A 96 5.55 -3.93 13.73
N CYS A 97 6.64 -3.23 13.46
CA CYS A 97 8.00 -3.66 13.81
C CYS A 97 8.22 -3.81 15.31
N GLN A 98 7.56 -2.97 16.11
CA GLN A 98 7.61 -3.02 17.59
C GLN A 98 6.62 -4.03 18.20
N GLY A 99 5.82 -4.71 17.39
CA GLY A 99 4.81 -5.67 17.86
C GLY A 99 3.63 -5.01 18.59
N ARG A 100 3.47 -3.69 18.50
CA ARG A 100 2.33 -2.96 19.12
C ARG A 100 1.03 -3.15 18.34
N ARG A 101 1.14 -3.44 17.06
CA ARG A 101 0.01 -3.79 16.18
C ARG A 101 0.24 -5.14 15.54
N ALA A 102 -0.81 -5.93 15.47
CA ALA A 102 -0.76 -7.20 14.77
C ALA A 102 -0.92 -6.99 13.26
N GLY A 103 -0.15 -7.72 12.47
CA GLY A 103 -0.33 -7.80 11.03
C GLY A 103 -1.59 -8.60 10.65
N ARG A 104 -1.48 -9.44 9.63
CA ARG A 104 -2.56 -10.34 9.21
C ARG A 104 -3.03 -11.22 10.36
N SER A 105 -4.33 -11.21 10.62
CA SER A 105 -4.93 -11.98 11.72
C SER A 105 -5.54 -13.29 11.25
N PHE A 106 -5.96 -13.38 9.99
CA PHE A 106 -6.61 -14.55 9.42
C PHE A 106 -6.04 -14.86 8.04
N TYR A 107 -5.94 -16.13 7.71
CA TYR A 107 -5.39 -16.60 6.43
C TYR A 107 -6.04 -15.97 5.20
N ASN A 108 -7.35 -15.78 5.23
CA ASN A 108 -8.13 -15.22 4.13
C ASN A 108 -8.24 -13.68 4.16
N GLN A 109 -7.60 -13.01 5.13
CA GLN A 109 -7.66 -11.55 5.23
C GLN A 109 -6.85 -10.91 4.10
N ILE A 110 -7.48 -10.01 3.34
CA ILE A 110 -6.77 -9.15 2.41
C ILE A 110 -6.06 -8.07 3.21
N THR A 111 -4.80 -7.82 2.91
CA THR A 111 -4.00 -6.76 3.55
C THR A 111 -3.45 -5.80 2.51
N LEU A 112 -3.41 -4.52 2.85
CA LEU A 112 -2.81 -3.48 2.01
C LEU A 112 -1.78 -2.71 2.84
N PHE A 113 -0.61 -2.51 2.27
CA PHE A 113 0.41 -1.61 2.77
C PHE A 113 0.57 -0.43 1.79
N LYS A 114 0.42 0.79 2.30
CA LYS A 114 0.64 2.01 1.53
C LYS A 114 1.86 2.72 2.06
N SER A 115 2.87 2.88 1.20
CA SER A 115 4.09 3.64 1.47
C SER A 115 4.12 4.93 0.66
N VAL A 116 4.59 6.00 1.28
CA VAL A 116 4.98 7.25 0.62
C VAL A 116 6.49 7.49 0.75
N GLY A 117 7.17 6.66 1.56
CA GLY A 117 8.59 6.77 1.87
C GLY A 117 8.89 7.76 2.99
N THR A 118 9.94 7.48 3.73
CA THR A 118 10.42 8.35 4.79
C THR A 118 11.93 8.48 4.74
N ALA A 119 12.47 9.66 5.13
CA ALA A 119 13.91 9.87 5.25
C ALA A 119 14.58 8.90 6.24
N LEU A 120 13.82 8.34 7.18
CA LEU A 120 14.32 7.33 8.12
C LEU A 120 14.60 5.99 7.43
N GLU A 121 13.76 5.61 6.47
CA GLU A 121 13.97 4.39 5.66
C GLU A 121 15.21 4.54 4.76
N ASP A 122 15.38 5.70 4.14
CA ASP A 122 16.56 6.03 3.34
C ASP A 122 17.85 5.99 4.19
N LEU A 123 17.80 6.57 5.39
CA LEU A 123 18.93 6.56 6.33
C LEU A 123 19.29 5.13 6.73
N ALA A 124 18.31 4.31 7.10
CA ALA A 124 18.52 2.92 7.50
C ALA A 124 19.14 2.09 6.35
N ALA A 125 18.67 2.30 5.12
CA ALA A 125 19.22 1.65 3.94
C ALA A 125 20.67 2.10 3.67
N ALA A 126 20.95 3.40 3.80
CA ALA A 126 22.28 3.96 3.63
C ALA A 126 23.27 3.42 4.69
N GLU A 127 22.89 3.39 5.95
CA GLU A 127 23.69 2.82 7.04
C GLU A 127 23.98 1.33 6.79
N TYR A 128 22.98 0.57 6.40
CA TYR A 128 23.14 -0.85 6.11
C TYR A 128 24.14 -1.11 4.97
N ILE A 129 24.09 -0.33 3.89
CA ILE A 129 25.03 -0.43 2.76
C ILE A 129 26.41 -0.01 3.20
N PHE A 130 26.55 1.12 3.91
CA PHE A 130 27.81 1.66 4.37
C PHE A 130 28.57 0.67 5.25
N ASP A 131 27.91 0.03 6.19
CA ASP A 131 28.52 -0.96 7.10
C ASP A 131 29.02 -2.20 6.37
N ARG A 132 28.37 -2.57 5.25
CA ARG A 132 28.78 -3.72 4.44
C ARG A 132 29.92 -3.44 3.46
N THR A 133 30.08 -2.20 3.05
CA THR A 133 31.12 -1.81 2.09
C THR A 133 32.47 -1.47 2.79
N ARG A 134 32.47 -1.37 4.10
CA ARG A 134 33.69 -1.12 4.91
C ARG A 134 34.49 -2.37 5.31
N ARG A 135 34.05 -3.55 4.87
CA ARG A 135 34.74 -4.83 5.17
C ARG A 135 35.73 -5.22 4.10
#